data_99786f1ff8a596a6e4d13f3c7f5ab0f1
#
_entry.id   99786f1ff8a596a6e4d13f3c7f5ab0f1
#
_cell.length_a   1.000
_cell.length_b   1.000
_cell.length_c   1.000
_cell.angle_alpha   90.00
_cell.angle_beta   90.00
_cell.angle_gamma   90.00
#
_symmetry.space_group_name_H-M   'P 1'
#
loop_
_entity.id
_entity.type
_entity.pdbx_description
1 polymer ?
#
loop_
_entity_poly.entity_id
_entity_poly.type
_entity_poly.pdbx_seq_one_letter_code
_entity_poly.pdbx_strand_id
1 'polypeptide(L)'
;KNKQEQPFFVRDEEGIGVDENLFPEGVGLEERTNDNRLFLSLVAQLGGIVSKNVLDYFKSGYNVISGLNNQGYEGLTERQFLNEKEESADALQFFKDLQLGFENIETVEHDTDKGKKAIDIFTMHNVYSEDGEIVGKQRFRFDYCESQGTQKLFELAGPLFEALRHGKLLVMDELDAKMHPLISQHIIRLFSNEKTNPYHAQFLFTTHDTNLLSSHLLRRDQIWFTEKDKAESTDLYSLMNIVLPDGTKPRGDGNLERNYIKGRYGAIPYLKTIE
;
A
#
# COMPACT_ATOMS: atom_id res chain seq x y z
N LYS A 1 13.83 -20.89 19.72
CA LYS A 1 14.98 -20.10 20.24
C LYS A 1 14.69 -18.66 19.89
N ASN A 2 14.33 -17.84 20.88
CA ASN A 2 14.24 -16.40 20.72
C ASN A 2 15.66 -15.90 20.35
N LYS A 3 15.86 -15.53 19.08
CA LYS A 3 17.00 -14.70 18.71
C LYS A 3 16.71 -13.33 19.34
N GLN A 4 17.51 -12.93 20.30
CA GLN A 4 17.52 -11.57 20.81
C GLN A 4 17.94 -10.67 19.64
N GLU A 5 17.10 -9.71 19.27
CA GLU A 5 17.43 -8.70 18.28
C GLU A 5 18.61 -7.87 18.82
N GLN A 6 19.65 -7.74 18.02
CA GLN A 6 20.81 -6.91 18.34
C GLN A 6 20.80 -5.73 17.37
N PRO A 7 20.68 -4.49 17.85
CA PRO A 7 20.69 -3.31 17.00
C PRO A 7 22.07 -3.07 16.41
N PHE A 8 22.15 -2.68 15.16
CA PHE A 8 23.37 -2.22 14.50
C PHE A 8 23.87 -0.91 15.09
N PHE A 9 22.94 -0.03 15.39
CA PHE A 9 23.15 1.24 16.08
C PHE A 9 21.85 1.65 16.80
N VAL A 10 22.02 2.49 17.80
CA VAL A 10 20.91 3.13 18.54
C VAL A 10 21.13 4.63 18.47
N ARG A 11 20.10 5.39 18.26
CA ARG A 11 20.10 6.85 18.32
C ARG A 11 19.06 7.31 19.34
N ASP A 12 19.49 8.07 20.29
CA ASP A 12 18.66 8.67 21.34
C ASP A 12 19.07 10.12 21.61
N GLU A 13 18.62 10.68 22.73
CA GLU A 13 18.94 12.05 23.16
C GLU A 13 20.42 12.23 23.51
N GLU A 14 21.13 11.17 23.85
CA GLU A 14 22.56 11.17 24.21
C GLU A 14 23.47 11.08 22.97
N GLY A 15 22.91 10.68 21.82
CA GLY A 15 23.63 10.59 20.54
C GLY A 15 23.41 9.31 19.77
N ILE A 16 24.46 8.87 19.04
CA ILE A 16 24.42 7.66 18.22
C ILE A 16 25.46 6.69 18.78
N GLY A 17 25.00 5.53 19.25
CA GLY A 17 25.86 4.40 19.65
C GLY A 17 25.86 3.33 18.55
N VAL A 18 27.04 2.93 18.08
CA VAL A 18 27.23 1.95 17.00
C VAL A 18 27.84 0.66 17.57
N ASP A 19 27.31 -0.50 17.16
CA ASP A 19 27.95 -1.78 17.42
C ASP A 19 29.07 -2.02 16.39
N GLU A 20 30.33 -1.95 16.83
CA GLU A 20 31.51 -2.05 15.98
C GLU A 20 31.63 -3.42 15.27
N ASN A 21 31.05 -4.48 15.84
CA ASN A 21 31.12 -5.82 15.27
C ASN A 21 29.99 -6.06 14.24
N LEU A 22 28.80 -5.51 14.51
CA LEU A 22 27.63 -5.72 13.65
C LEU A 22 27.54 -4.67 12.55
N PHE A 23 28.03 -3.45 12.80
CA PHE A 23 27.94 -2.32 11.88
C PHE A 23 29.23 -1.52 11.78
N PRO A 24 30.36 -2.15 11.40
CA PRO A 24 31.67 -1.50 11.35
C PRO A 24 31.73 -0.31 10.38
N GLU A 25 30.88 -0.27 9.38
CA GLU A 25 30.83 0.82 8.39
C GLU A 25 30.28 2.14 8.97
N GLY A 26 29.62 2.10 10.13
CA GLY A 26 29.11 3.27 10.83
C GLY A 26 30.09 3.90 11.81
N VAL A 27 31.14 3.18 12.20
CA VAL A 27 32.09 3.62 13.25
C VAL A 27 32.83 4.90 12.84
N GLY A 28 32.83 5.88 13.73
CA GLY A 28 33.48 7.17 13.52
C GLY A 28 32.69 8.17 12.67
N LEU A 29 31.43 7.84 12.34
CA LEU A 29 30.49 8.72 11.62
C LEU A 29 29.42 9.30 12.53
N GLU A 30 29.37 8.90 13.79
CA GLU A 30 28.37 9.31 14.78
C GLU A 30 28.39 10.84 14.95
N GLU A 31 29.54 11.41 15.25
CA GLU A 31 29.74 12.86 15.43
C GLU A 31 29.56 13.71 14.16
N ARG A 32 29.59 13.04 12.98
CA ARG A 32 29.39 13.69 11.67
C ARG A 32 27.93 13.74 11.23
N THR A 33 27.05 13.14 12.04
CA THR A 33 25.63 13.06 11.73
C THR A 33 24.87 14.16 12.48
N ASN A 34 24.37 15.14 11.74
CA ASN A 34 23.53 16.19 12.30
C ASN A 34 22.17 15.64 12.74
N ASP A 35 21.48 16.30 13.67
CA ASP A 35 20.22 15.87 14.28
C ASP A 35 19.10 15.64 13.25
N ASN A 36 19.08 16.39 12.20
CA ASN A 36 18.08 16.31 11.12
C ASN A 36 18.45 15.33 9.99
N ARG A 37 19.53 14.56 10.13
CA ARG A 37 19.99 13.61 9.12
C ARG A 37 19.89 12.18 9.61
N LEU A 38 19.41 11.28 8.77
CA LEU A 38 19.42 9.85 9.06
C LEU A 38 20.85 9.31 9.03
N PHE A 39 21.29 8.66 10.11
CA PHE A 39 22.62 8.07 10.22
C PHE A 39 22.91 7.08 9.09
N LEU A 40 21.97 6.16 8.85
CA LEU A 40 22.09 5.18 7.75
C LEU A 40 22.34 5.84 6.38
N SER A 41 21.71 7.01 6.12
CA SER A 41 21.89 7.73 4.87
C SER A 41 23.29 8.34 4.74
N LEU A 42 23.87 8.81 5.84
CA LEU A 42 25.24 9.32 5.85
C LEU A 42 26.24 8.18 5.59
N VAL A 43 26.10 7.06 6.31
CA VAL A 43 26.97 5.89 6.15
C VAL A 43 26.93 5.37 4.72
N ALA A 44 25.74 5.24 4.12
CA ALA A 44 25.60 4.83 2.71
C ALA A 44 26.27 5.81 1.73
N GLN A 45 26.14 7.12 1.97
CA GLN A 45 26.77 8.14 1.13
C GLN A 45 28.31 8.10 1.18
N LEU A 46 28.85 7.64 2.32
CA LEU A 46 30.29 7.49 2.52
C LEU A 46 30.83 6.09 2.15
N GLY A 47 30.00 5.27 1.52
CA GLY A 47 30.40 4.00 0.94
C GLY A 47 30.06 2.76 1.75
N GLY A 48 29.27 2.88 2.82
CA GLY A 48 28.76 1.74 3.59
C GLY A 48 27.92 0.80 2.73
N ILE A 49 28.28 -0.48 2.68
CA ILE A 49 27.67 -1.47 1.78
C ILE A 49 26.29 -1.88 2.31
N VAL A 50 26.17 -2.19 3.59
CA VAL A 50 24.90 -2.60 4.22
C VAL A 50 23.91 -1.43 4.15
N SER A 51 24.37 -0.22 4.53
CA SER A 51 23.56 1.00 4.48
C SER A 51 23.08 1.33 3.07
N LYS A 52 23.96 1.15 2.07
CA LYS A 52 23.60 1.36 0.67
C LYS A 52 22.53 0.36 0.21
N ASN A 53 22.69 -0.92 0.53
CA ASN A 53 21.72 -1.95 0.19
C ASN A 53 20.34 -1.66 0.80
N VAL A 54 20.29 -1.21 2.06
CA VAL A 54 19.06 -0.80 2.71
C VAL A 54 18.42 0.41 2.01
N LEU A 55 19.22 1.44 1.69
CA LEU A 55 18.69 2.62 0.98
C LEU A 55 18.25 2.29 -0.45
N ASP A 56 18.98 1.44 -1.15
CA ASP A 56 18.62 1.00 -2.51
C ASP A 56 17.32 0.18 -2.48
N TYR A 57 17.10 -0.65 -1.45
CA TYR A 57 15.81 -1.31 -1.23
C TYR A 57 14.68 -0.29 -1.09
N PHE A 58 14.85 0.74 -0.25
CA PHE A 58 13.84 1.80 -0.11
C PHE A 58 13.67 2.63 -1.39
N LYS A 59 14.71 2.89 -2.17
CA LYS A 59 14.63 3.68 -3.41
C LYS A 59 14.01 2.94 -4.59
N SER A 60 14.29 1.65 -4.72
CA SER A 60 13.89 0.83 -5.87
C SER A 60 12.86 -0.24 -5.51
N GLY A 61 12.74 -0.59 -4.24
CA GLY A 61 11.94 -1.70 -3.73
C GLY A 61 10.55 -1.31 -3.22
N TYR A 62 10.15 -0.04 -3.29
CA TYR A 62 8.84 0.36 -2.83
C TYR A 62 8.17 1.39 -3.76
N ASN A 63 6.84 1.36 -3.75
CA ASN A 63 5.99 2.38 -4.34
C ASN A 63 5.13 3.01 -3.24
N VAL A 64 5.06 4.34 -3.18
CA VAL A 64 4.16 5.05 -2.27
C VAL A 64 3.04 5.67 -3.07
N ILE A 65 1.81 5.33 -2.73
CA ILE A 65 0.59 5.76 -3.41
C ILE A 65 -0.30 6.47 -2.40
N SER A 66 -0.87 7.61 -2.78
CA SER A 66 -1.94 8.23 -2.02
C SER A 66 -3.30 7.76 -2.51
N GLY A 67 -4.18 7.39 -1.58
CA GLY A 67 -5.57 7.08 -1.90
C GLY A 67 -6.34 8.25 -2.52
N LEU A 68 -5.94 9.48 -2.26
CA LEU A 68 -6.61 10.70 -2.73
C LEU A 68 -6.06 11.24 -4.05
N ASN A 69 -4.76 11.11 -4.30
CA ASN A 69 -4.10 11.69 -5.48
C ASN A 69 -2.98 10.78 -5.97
N ASN A 70 -3.15 10.22 -7.16
CA ASN A 70 -2.22 9.27 -7.77
C ASN A 70 -1.49 9.85 -8.98
N GLN A 71 -1.35 11.16 -9.09
CA GLN A 71 -0.61 11.78 -10.18
C GLN A 71 0.80 11.20 -10.29
N GLY A 72 1.05 10.44 -11.36
CA GLY A 72 2.33 9.80 -11.66
C GLY A 72 2.33 8.27 -11.72
N TYR A 73 1.36 7.59 -11.12
CA TYR A 73 1.27 6.11 -11.18
C TYR A 73 0.41 5.61 -12.35
N GLU A 74 -0.52 6.43 -12.83
CA GLU A 74 -1.31 6.19 -14.04
C GLU A 74 -0.42 5.78 -15.22
N GLY A 75 0.65 6.53 -15.46
CA GLY A 75 1.64 6.22 -16.50
C GLY A 75 2.41 4.92 -16.33
N LEU A 76 2.41 4.28 -15.15
CA LEU A 76 2.98 2.94 -14.98
C LEU A 76 2.03 1.89 -15.55
N THR A 77 0.75 1.95 -15.15
CA THR A 77 -0.28 1.04 -15.69
C THR A 77 -0.44 1.20 -17.19
N GLU A 78 -0.47 2.44 -17.71
CA GLU A 78 -0.53 2.72 -19.15
C GLU A 78 0.61 2.05 -19.92
N ARG A 79 1.84 2.17 -19.43
CA ARG A 79 3.02 1.55 -20.05
C ARG A 79 2.96 0.03 -20.04
N GLN A 80 2.45 -0.58 -18.97
CA GLN A 80 2.25 -2.03 -18.90
C GLN A 80 1.26 -2.49 -19.99
N PHE A 81 0.16 -1.77 -20.21
CA PHE A 81 -0.79 -2.09 -21.26
C PHE A 81 -0.24 -1.82 -22.68
N LEU A 82 0.67 -0.86 -22.86
CA LEU A 82 1.30 -0.59 -24.15
C LEU A 82 2.38 -1.60 -24.53
N ASN A 83 3.28 -1.92 -23.58
CA ASN A 83 4.55 -2.55 -23.90
C ASN A 83 4.63 -4.02 -23.49
N GLU A 84 3.86 -4.46 -22.50
CA GLU A 84 4.09 -5.72 -21.80
C GLU A 84 2.80 -6.55 -21.71
N LYS A 85 2.56 -7.38 -22.72
CA LYS A 85 1.35 -8.23 -22.78
C LYS A 85 1.19 -9.18 -21.59
N GLU A 86 2.29 -9.68 -21.00
CA GLU A 86 2.23 -10.55 -19.84
C GLU A 86 1.88 -9.79 -18.56
N GLU A 87 2.41 -8.57 -18.40
CA GLU A 87 2.13 -7.74 -17.23
C GLU A 87 0.72 -7.16 -17.25
N SER A 88 0.20 -6.82 -18.43
CA SER A 88 -1.18 -6.37 -18.58
C SER A 88 -2.21 -7.48 -18.36
N ALA A 89 -1.84 -8.75 -18.57
CA ALA A 89 -2.75 -9.88 -18.40
C ALA A 89 -3.23 -10.04 -16.94
N ASP A 90 -2.35 -9.89 -15.96
CA ASP A 90 -2.72 -9.98 -14.54
C ASP A 90 -3.64 -8.82 -14.14
N ALA A 91 -3.33 -7.60 -14.59
CA ALA A 91 -4.18 -6.44 -14.35
C ALA A 91 -5.56 -6.60 -15.00
N LEU A 92 -5.61 -7.11 -16.22
CA LEU A 92 -6.88 -7.37 -16.92
C LEU A 92 -7.68 -8.47 -16.21
N GLN A 93 -7.03 -9.55 -15.74
CA GLN A 93 -7.70 -10.60 -14.98
C GLN A 93 -8.25 -10.06 -13.66
N PHE A 94 -7.48 -9.23 -12.96
CA PHE A 94 -7.94 -8.54 -11.74
C PHE A 94 -9.21 -7.71 -11.99
N PHE A 95 -9.27 -6.94 -13.08
CA PHE A 95 -10.46 -6.17 -13.43
C PHE A 95 -11.66 -7.06 -13.76
N LYS A 96 -11.44 -8.20 -14.41
CA LYS A 96 -12.48 -9.20 -14.69
C LYS A 96 -13.02 -9.84 -13.41
N ASP A 97 -12.13 -10.20 -12.49
CA ASP A 97 -12.50 -10.76 -11.20
C ASP A 97 -13.35 -9.79 -10.36
N LEU A 98 -13.12 -8.50 -10.52
CA LEU A 98 -13.93 -7.43 -9.91
C LEU A 98 -15.23 -7.13 -10.65
N GLN A 99 -15.47 -7.77 -11.81
CA GLN A 99 -16.68 -7.61 -12.62
C GLN A 99 -16.97 -6.13 -12.98
N LEU A 100 -15.93 -5.40 -13.40
CA LEU A 100 -16.06 -3.97 -13.75
C LEU A 100 -16.87 -3.72 -15.02
N GLY A 101 -17.31 -4.76 -15.71
CA GLY A 101 -18.23 -4.66 -16.85
C GLY A 101 -17.56 -4.55 -18.22
N PHE A 102 -16.24 -4.47 -18.30
CA PHE A 102 -15.50 -4.50 -19.56
C PHE A 102 -14.68 -5.79 -19.72
N GLU A 103 -14.47 -6.19 -20.96
CA GLU A 103 -13.77 -7.43 -21.34
C GLU A 103 -12.29 -7.21 -21.64
N ASN A 104 -11.94 -6.00 -22.06
CA ASN A 104 -10.58 -5.68 -22.47
C ASN A 104 -10.30 -4.19 -22.30
N ILE A 105 -9.01 -3.85 -22.22
CA ILE A 105 -8.50 -2.48 -22.26
C ILE A 105 -7.60 -2.37 -23.49
N GLU A 106 -7.80 -1.32 -24.28
CA GLU A 106 -6.98 -0.96 -25.42
C GLU A 106 -6.32 0.38 -25.16
N THR A 107 -5.05 0.47 -25.50
CA THR A 107 -4.27 1.72 -25.43
C THR A 107 -3.84 2.14 -26.83
N VAL A 108 -3.94 3.43 -27.12
CA VAL A 108 -3.54 4.01 -28.40
C VAL A 108 -2.60 5.18 -28.13
N GLU A 109 -1.36 5.05 -28.58
CA GLU A 109 -0.39 6.14 -28.53
C GLU A 109 -0.58 7.09 -29.72
N HIS A 110 -0.56 8.39 -29.45
CA HIS A 110 -0.62 9.42 -30.48
C HIS A 110 0.28 10.61 -30.14
N ASP A 111 0.69 11.35 -31.17
CA ASP A 111 1.46 12.58 -31.00
C ASP A 111 0.53 13.76 -30.67
N THR A 112 0.88 14.54 -29.66
CA THR A 112 0.18 15.77 -29.33
C THR A 112 0.70 16.95 -30.18
N ASP A 113 -0.09 18.01 -30.27
CA ASP A 113 0.31 19.26 -30.97
C ASP A 113 1.61 19.89 -30.43
N LYS A 114 2.05 19.48 -29.25
CA LYS A 114 3.30 19.92 -28.61
C LYS A 114 4.47 18.95 -28.83
N GLY A 115 4.32 17.96 -29.71
CA GLY A 115 5.34 16.97 -30.02
C GLY A 115 5.63 16.00 -28.88
N LYS A 116 4.71 15.87 -27.93
CA LYS A 116 4.76 14.86 -26.87
C LYS A 116 3.84 13.70 -27.21
N LYS A 117 4.21 12.49 -26.82
CA LYS A 117 3.34 11.33 -26.92
C LYS A 117 2.30 11.35 -25.81
N ALA A 118 1.06 11.08 -26.17
CA ALA A 118 -0.04 10.84 -25.25
C ALA A 118 -0.66 9.48 -25.54
N ILE A 119 -1.29 8.91 -24.51
CA ILE A 119 -1.93 7.60 -24.55
C ILE A 119 -3.42 7.79 -24.31
N ASP A 120 -4.24 7.37 -25.26
CA ASP A 120 -5.67 7.23 -25.06
C ASP A 120 -5.98 5.82 -24.60
N ILE A 121 -6.79 5.69 -23.56
CA ILE A 121 -7.23 4.42 -23.01
C ILE A 121 -8.70 4.20 -23.36
N PHE A 122 -9.03 2.98 -23.73
CA PHE A 122 -10.38 2.57 -24.08
C PHE A 122 -10.73 1.25 -23.39
N THR A 123 -11.98 1.13 -22.96
CA THR A 123 -12.58 -0.10 -22.47
C THR A 123 -13.49 -0.70 -23.52
N MET A 124 -13.48 -2.03 -23.63
CA MET A 124 -14.31 -2.81 -24.54
C MET A 124 -15.42 -3.49 -23.75
N HIS A 125 -16.66 -3.09 -23.97
CA HIS A 125 -17.84 -3.63 -23.34
C HIS A 125 -18.63 -4.51 -24.29
N ASN A 126 -19.27 -5.54 -23.76
CA ASN A 126 -20.22 -6.35 -24.52
C ASN A 126 -21.52 -5.58 -24.71
N VAL A 127 -22.10 -5.68 -25.90
CA VAL A 127 -23.45 -5.21 -26.21
C VAL A 127 -24.38 -6.41 -26.18
N TYR A 128 -25.46 -6.30 -25.41
CA TYR A 128 -26.42 -7.39 -25.22
C TYR A 128 -27.73 -7.07 -25.96
N SER A 129 -28.35 -8.12 -26.52
CA SER A 129 -29.74 -8.08 -27.04
C SER A 129 -30.74 -7.99 -25.88
N GLU A 130 -32.02 -7.79 -26.19
CA GLU A 130 -33.11 -7.84 -25.20
C GLU A 130 -33.21 -9.22 -24.51
N ASP A 131 -32.78 -10.29 -25.18
CA ASP A 131 -32.74 -11.65 -24.65
C ASP A 131 -31.48 -11.96 -23.84
N GLY A 132 -30.57 -10.97 -23.65
CA GLY A 132 -29.31 -11.11 -22.89
C GLY A 132 -28.15 -11.78 -23.64
N GLU A 133 -28.27 -11.96 -24.95
CA GLU A 133 -27.21 -12.51 -25.80
C GLU A 133 -26.22 -11.43 -26.23
N ILE A 134 -24.92 -11.77 -26.29
CA ILE A 134 -23.89 -10.83 -26.77
C ILE A 134 -24.02 -10.68 -28.29
N VAL A 135 -24.42 -9.50 -28.75
CA VAL A 135 -24.62 -9.17 -30.17
C VAL A 135 -23.47 -8.35 -30.76
N GLY A 136 -22.55 -7.88 -29.92
CA GLY A 136 -21.41 -7.08 -30.39
C GLY A 136 -20.54 -6.58 -29.24
N LYS A 137 -19.56 -5.74 -29.59
CA LYS A 137 -18.72 -5.04 -28.65
C LYS A 137 -18.75 -3.54 -28.93
N GLN A 138 -18.69 -2.75 -27.87
CA GLN A 138 -18.66 -1.29 -27.93
C GLN A 138 -17.40 -0.78 -27.22
N ARG A 139 -16.71 0.15 -27.87
CA ARG A 139 -15.52 0.82 -27.36
C ARG A 139 -15.92 2.13 -26.70
N PHE A 140 -15.43 2.36 -25.47
CA PHE A 140 -15.66 3.60 -24.73
C PHE A 140 -14.34 4.23 -24.32
N ARG A 141 -14.28 5.55 -24.29
CA ARG A 141 -13.14 6.27 -23.72
C ARG A 141 -13.15 6.13 -22.21
N PHE A 142 -12.04 5.63 -21.69
CA PHE A 142 -11.86 5.33 -20.28
C PHE A 142 -12.12 6.55 -19.37
N ASP A 143 -11.49 7.68 -19.69
CA ASP A 143 -11.54 8.90 -18.88
C ASP A 143 -12.94 9.48 -18.72
N TYR A 144 -13.82 9.27 -19.70
CA TYR A 144 -15.14 9.88 -19.76
C TYR A 144 -16.28 8.92 -19.40
N CYS A 145 -16.06 7.62 -19.61
CA CYS A 145 -17.14 6.64 -19.50
C CYS A 145 -17.03 5.78 -18.26
N GLU A 146 -15.81 5.57 -17.74
CA GLU A 146 -15.63 4.77 -16.56
C GLU A 146 -15.82 5.54 -15.26
N SER A 147 -16.28 4.83 -14.21
CA SER A 147 -16.47 5.41 -12.89
C SER A 147 -15.13 5.86 -12.27
N GLN A 148 -15.15 6.83 -11.36
CA GLN A 148 -13.95 7.23 -10.62
C GLN A 148 -13.31 6.08 -9.83
N GLY A 149 -14.13 5.11 -9.37
CA GLY A 149 -13.62 3.90 -8.72
C GLY A 149 -12.86 3.01 -9.68
N THR A 150 -13.37 2.82 -10.91
CA THR A 150 -12.72 2.06 -11.98
C THR A 150 -11.40 2.72 -12.40
N GLN A 151 -11.41 4.05 -12.57
CA GLN A 151 -10.20 4.84 -12.88
C GLN A 151 -9.13 4.67 -11.78
N LYS A 152 -9.55 4.75 -10.52
CA LYS A 152 -8.66 4.52 -9.38
C LYS A 152 -8.03 3.13 -9.38
N LEU A 153 -8.83 2.10 -9.67
CA LEU A 153 -8.32 0.72 -9.75
C LEU A 153 -7.32 0.54 -10.89
N PHE A 154 -7.54 1.22 -12.01
CA PHE A 154 -6.60 1.24 -13.11
C PHE A 154 -5.27 1.87 -12.70
N GLU A 155 -5.29 3.06 -12.07
CA GLU A 155 -4.10 3.73 -11.56
C GLU A 155 -3.31 2.83 -10.60
N LEU A 156 -4.01 2.09 -9.75
CA LEU A 156 -3.42 1.21 -8.75
C LEU A 156 -2.85 -0.09 -9.34
N ALA A 157 -3.40 -0.59 -10.43
CA ALA A 157 -3.06 -1.91 -10.97
C ALA A 157 -1.57 -2.04 -11.30
N GLY A 158 -0.96 -1.05 -11.94
CA GLY A 158 0.47 -1.06 -12.26
C GLY A 158 1.36 -1.24 -11.04
N PRO A 159 1.31 -0.32 -10.05
CA PRO A 159 2.08 -0.45 -8.82
C PRO A 159 1.79 -1.74 -8.03
N LEU A 160 0.53 -2.20 -8.01
CA LEU A 160 0.10 -3.40 -7.32
C LEU A 160 0.80 -4.65 -7.89
N PHE A 161 0.68 -4.86 -9.21
CA PHE A 161 1.26 -6.02 -9.87
C PHE A 161 2.77 -5.94 -9.98
N GLU A 162 3.34 -4.75 -10.13
CA GLU A 162 4.78 -4.53 -10.00
C GLU A 162 5.31 -4.99 -8.64
N ALA A 163 4.61 -4.64 -7.55
CA ALA A 163 5.00 -5.08 -6.22
C ALA A 163 4.91 -6.60 -6.08
N LEU A 164 3.78 -7.20 -6.48
CA LEU A 164 3.55 -8.65 -6.36
C LEU A 164 4.55 -9.49 -7.16
N ARG A 165 4.90 -9.06 -8.39
CA ARG A 165 5.84 -9.79 -9.26
C ARG A 165 7.28 -9.71 -8.81
N HIS A 166 7.67 -8.61 -8.19
CA HIS A 166 9.07 -8.38 -7.82
C HIS A 166 9.35 -8.46 -6.33
N GLY A 167 8.36 -8.88 -5.51
CA GLY A 167 8.53 -8.97 -4.06
C GLY A 167 8.80 -7.62 -3.39
N LYS A 168 8.24 -6.52 -3.94
CA LYS A 168 8.47 -5.18 -3.45
C LYS A 168 7.52 -4.78 -2.32
N LEU A 169 7.84 -3.70 -1.62
CA LEU A 169 6.95 -3.05 -0.67
C LEU A 169 6.03 -2.05 -1.40
N LEU A 170 4.73 -2.22 -1.28
CA LEU A 170 3.74 -1.23 -1.66
C LEU A 170 3.25 -0.50 -0.41
N VAL A 171 3.38 0.82 -0.40
CA VAL A 171 2.86 1.68 0.67
C VAL A 171 1.70 2.49 0.11
N MET A 172 0.53 2.41 0.74
CA MET A 172 -0.66 3.11 0.29
C MET A 172 -1.33 3.86 1.43
N ASP A 173 -1.42 5.17 1.30
CA ASP A 173 -2.17 6.00 2.21
C ASP A 173 -3.64 6.05 1.78
N GLU A 174 -4.57 5.89 2.73
CA GLU A 174 -6.03 5.88 2.49
C GLU A 174 -6.48 4.85 1.44
N LEU A 175 -6.22 3.56 1.72
CA LEU A 175 -6.63 2.45 0.85
C LEU A 175 -8.11 2.49 0.47
N ASP A 176 -8.98 2.90 1.40
CA ASP A 176 -10.43 2.93 1.24
C ASP A 176 -10.96 4.11 0.41
N ALA A 177 -10.13 5.12 0.11
CA ALA A 177 -10.56 6.29 -0.63
C ALA A 177 -11.12 5.92 -2.02
N LYS A 178 -12.39 6.25 -2.29
CA LYS A 178 -13.11 5.99 -3.54
C LYS A 178 -13.25 4.51 -3.92
N MET A 179 -13.01 3.57 -3.00
CA MET A 179 -13.15 2.14 -3.25
C MET A 179 -14.24 1.50 -2.41
N HIS A 180 -14.88 0.49 -2.99
CA HIS A 180 -15.82 -0.32 -2.23
C HIS A 180 -15.06 -1.21 -1.21
N PRO A 181 -15.53 -1.38 0.04
CA PRO A 181 -14.84 -2.17 1.07
C PRO A 181 -14.43 -3.58 0.62
N LEU A 182 -15.25 -4.26 -0.17
CA LEU A 182 -14.91 -5.59 -0.70
C LEU A 182 -13.70 -5.58 -1.65
N ILE A 183 -13.49 -4.47 -2.36
CA ILE A 183 -12.33 -4.31 -3.24
C ILE A 183 -11.06 -4.14 -2.41
N SER A 184 -11.11 -3.30 -1.36
CA SER A 184 -10.00 -3.14 -0.41
C SER A 184 -9.62 -4.48 0.24
N GLN A 185 -10.62 -5.26 0.67
CA GLN A 185 -10.39 -6.61 1.18
C GLN A 185 -9.77 -7.55 0.14
N HIS A 186 -10.21 -7.47 -1.12
CA HIS A 186 -9.66 -8.30 -2.20
C HIS A 186 -8.18 -7.97 -2.43
N ILE A 187 -7.81 -6.69 -2.48
CA ILE A 187 -6.41 -6.25 -2.61
C ILE A 187 -5.56 -6.79 -1.45
N ILE A 188 -6.01 -6.67 -0.20
CA ILE A 188 -5.28 -7.20 0.96
C ILE A 188 -5.06 -8.72 0.82
N ARG A 189 -6.08 -9.45 0.34
CA ARG A 189 -5.98 -10.90 0.14
C ARG A 189 -4.96 -11.30 -0.93
N LEU A 190 -4.74 -10.47 -1.96
CA LEU A 190 -3.69 -10.74 -2.96
C LEU A 190 -2.32 -10.84 -2.30
N PHE A 191 -2.01 -9.97 -1.33
CA PHE A 191 -0.73 -10.02 -0.59
C PHE A 191 -0.66 -11.14 0.45
N SER A 192 -1.79 -11.59 0.96
CA SER A 192 -1.85 -12.61 2.01
C SER A 192 -1.85 -14.05 1.47
N ASN A 193 -2.03 -14.24 0.17
CA ASN A 193 -2.16 -15.54 -0.46
C ASN A 193 -0.86 -15.90 -1.20
N GLU A 194 -0.23 -17.02 -0.85
CA GLU A 194 1.02 -17.50 -1.45
C GLU A 194 0.93 -17.74 -2.97
N LYS A 195 -0.27 -18.02 -3.50
CA LYS A 195 -0.45 -18.22 -4.95
C LYS A 195 -0.39 -16.92 -5.73
N THR A 196 -0.90 -15.83 -5.17
CA THR A 196 -0.90 -14.50 -5.79
C THR A 196 0.32 -13.67 -5.41
N ASN A 197 1.01 -14.05 -4.32
CA ASN A 197 2.19 -13.38 -3.80
C ASN A 197 3.35 -14.36 -3.56
N PRO A 198 3.83 -15.07 -4.59
CA PRO A 198 4.91 -16.05 -4.45
C PRO A 198 6.27 -15.42 -4.11
N TYR A 199 6.45 -14.14 -4.38
CA TYR A 199 7.69 -13.39 -4.13
C TYR A 199 7.68 -12.60 -2.82
N HIS A 200 6.65 -12.82 -1.96
CA HIS A 200 6.54 -12.21 -0.63
C HIS A 200 6.56 -10.67 -0.65
N ALA A 201 5.91 -10.07 -1.62
CA ALA A 201 5.67 -8.62 -1.62
C ALA A 201 4.98 -8.19 -0.32
N GLN A 202 5.29 -7.00 0.16
CA GLN A 202 4.73 -6.44 1.38
C GLN A 202 3.74 -5.33 1.05
N PHE A 203 2.68 -5.24 1.83
CA PHE A 203 1.67 -4.19 1.70
C PHE A 203 1.50 -3.46 3.03
N LEU A 204 1.87 -2.19 3.05
CA LEU A 204 1.64 -1.27 4.16
C LEU A 204 0.60 -0.24 3.74
N PHE A 205 -0.48 -0.13 4.49
CA PHE A 205 -1.54 0.82 4.14
C PHE A 205 -2.13 1.49 5.38
N THR A 206 -2.67 2.69 5.18
CA THR A 206 -3.56 3.35 6.15
C THR A 206 -5.01 3.24 5.65
N THR A 207 -5.96 3.28 6.57
CA THR A 207 -7.37 3.22 6.25
C THR A 207 -8.24 3.80 7.37
N HIS A 208 -9.38 4.36 7.00
CA HIS A 208 -10.46 4.72 7.91
C HIS A 208 -11.61 3.69 7.90
N ASP A 209 -11.54 2.65 7.05
CA ASP A 209 -12.56 1.61 6.94
C ASP A 209 -12.43 0.58 8.06
N THR A 210 -13.33 0.67 9.04
CA THR A 210 -13.37 -0.26 10.19
C THR A 210 -13.74 -1.69 9.80
N ASN A 211 -14.37 -1.91 8.63
CA ASN A 211 -14.66 -3.27 8.13
C ASN A 211 -13.38 -4.09 7.86
N LEU A 212 -12.22 -3.42 7.72
CA LEU A 212 -10.93 -4.08 7.56
C LEU A 212 -10.37 -4.62 8.89
N LEU A 213 -10.92 -4.20 10.05
CA LEU A 213 -10.58 -4.74 11.36
C LEU A 213 -11.21 -6.12 11.58
N SER A 214 -10.75 -7.09 10.80
CA SER A 214 -11.24 -8.46 10.81
C SER A 214 -10.09 -9.45 11.02
N SER A 215 -10.25 -10.36 11.98
CA SER A 215 -9.30 -11.44 12.26
C SER A 215 -9.20 -12.47 11.12
N HIS A 216 -10.16 -12.48 10.20
CA HIS A 216 -10.10 -13.30 8.98
C HIS A 216 -9.28 -12.65 7.87
N LEU A 217 -8.98 -11.35 7.99
CA LEU A 217 -8.24 -10.59 7.01
C LEU A 217 -6.82 -10.27 7.47
N LEU A 218 -6.66 -9.85 8.72
CA LEU A 218 -5.40 -9.40 9.30
C LEU A 218 -5.14 -10.06 10.66
N ARG A 219 -3.87 -10.39 10.92
CA ARG A 219 -3.43 -10.80 12.26
C ARG A 219 -3.29 -9.58 13.16
N ARG A 220 -3.35 -9.79 14.48
CA ARG A 220 -3.24 -8.71 15.48
C ARG A 220 -1.91 -7.95 15.42
N ASP A 221 -0.83 -8.61 15.04
CA ASP A 221 0.50 -8.01 14.87
C ASP A 221 0.58 -7.12 13.62
N GLN A 222 -0.35 -7.27 12.68
CA GLN A 222 -0.45 -6.46 11.47
C GLN A 222 -1.33 -5.20 11.65
N ILE A 223 -2.05 -5.10 12.78
CA ILE A 223 -2.98 -3.98 13.05
C ILE A 223 -2.31 -3.00 14.00
N TRP A 224 -2.20 -1.77 13.55
CA TRP A 224 -1.63 -0.65 14.28
C TRP A 224 -2.61 0.51 14.33
N PHE A 225 -2.59 1.25 15.42
CA PHE A 225 -3.41 2.44 15.63
C PHE A 225 -2.54 3.67 15.77
N THR A 226 -3.04 4.79 15.23
CA THR A 226 -2.46 6.12 15.42
C THR A 226 -3.44 6.97 16.21
N GLU A 227 -2.98 7.61 17.26
CA GLU A 227 -3.78 8.50 18.10
C GLU A 227 -3.02 9.78 18.37
N LYS A 228 -3.72 10.93 18.34
CA LYS A 228 -3.15 12.21 18.76
C LYS A 228 -3.57 12.51 20.18
N ASP A 229 -2.61 12.90 20.99
CA ASP A 229 -2.86 13.41 22.33
C ASP A 229 -3.34 14.88 22.30
N LYS A 230 -3.57 15.46 23.48
CA LYS A 230 -3.99 16.87 23.62
C LYS A 230 -2.92 17.88 23.19
N ALA A 231 -1.67 17.47 23.14
CA ALA A 231 -0.53 18.28 22.70
C ALA A 231 -0.23 18.08 21.22
N GLU A 232 -1.11 17.38 20.48
CA GLU A 232 -1.00 17.03 19.06
C GLU A 232 0.17 16.07 18.75
N SER A 233 0.76 15.45 19.78
CA SER A 233 1.73 14.39 19.58
C SER A 233 1.03 13.14 19.09
N THR A 234 1.63 12.44 18.12
CA THR A 234 1.08 11.20 17.56
C THR A 234 1.71 10.01 18.25
N ASP A 235 0.87 9.15 18.83
CA ASP A 235 1.25 7.84 19.33
C ASP A 235 0.93 6.76 18.30
N LEU A 236 1.81 5.76 18.18
CA LEU A 236 1.67 4.62 17.28
C LEU A 236 1.82 3.33 18.07
N TYR A 237 0.78 2.51 18.13
CA TYR A 237 0.80 1.29 18.89
C TYR A 237 0.09 0.11 18.20
N SER A 238 0.57 -1.10 18.47
CA SER A 238 0.01 -2.33 17.91
C SER A 238 -1.17 -2.84 18.74
N LEU A 239 -2.19 -3.38 18.06
CA LEU A 239 -3.28 -4.12 18.71
C LEU A 239 -2.73 -5.27 19.61
N MET A 240 -1.59 -5.84 19.27
CA MET A 240 -0.95 -6.90 20.05
C MET A 240 -0.45 -6.43 21.42
N ASN A 241 -0.14 -5.14 21.56
CA ASN A 241 0.38 -4.54 22.81
C ASN A 241 -0.73 -4.07 23.74
N ILE A 242 -1.96 -4.00 23.29
CA ILE A 242 -3.10 -3.52 24.08
C ILE A 242 -3.41 -4.53 25.18
N VAL A 243 -3.62 -3.99 26.39
CA VAL A 243 -4.14 -4.72 27.55
C VAL A 243 -5.50 -4.11 27.89
N LEU A 244 -6.54 -4.95 27.90
CA LEU A 244 -7.90 -4.51 28.23
C LEU A 244 -8.03 -4.25 29.74
N PRO A 245 -9.06 -3.49 30.17
CA PRO A 245 -9.26 -3.16 31.61
C PRO A 245 -9.35 -4.38 32.54
N ASP A 246 -9.73 -5.53 32.02
CA ASP A 246 -9.79 -6.82 32.76
C ASP A 246 -8.44 -7.55 32.80
N GLY A 247 -7.36 -6.94 32.29
CA GLY A 247 -6.02 -7.52 32.22
C GLY A 247 -5.81 -8.50 31.07
N THR A 248 -6.83 -8.73 30.22
CA THR A 248 -6.71 -9.64 29.06
C THR A 248 -6.21 -8.91 27.82
N LYS A 249 -5.70 -9.66 26.85
CA LYS A 249 -5.35 -9.12 25.53
C LYS A 249 -6.50 -9.31 24.54
N PRO A 250 -6.63 -8.43 23.53
CA PRO A 250 -7.61 -8.61 22.47
C PRO A 250 -7.49 -10.01 21.84
N ARG A 251 -8.60 -10.74 21.77
CA ARG A 251 -8.62 -12.09 21.20
C ARG A 251 -8.64 -12.04 19.67
N GLY A 252 -7.91 -12.96 19.04
CA GLY A 252 -7.90 -13.07 17.57
C GLY A 252 -9.23 -13.53 16.97
N ASP A 253 -10.07 -14.23 17.74
CA ASP A 253 -11.42 -14.68 17.38
C ASP A 253 -12.52 -13.66 17.77
N GLY A 254 -12.14 -12.54 18.38
CA GLY A 254 -13.06 -11.48 18.80
C GLY A 254 -13.52 -10.61 17.62
N ASN A 255 -14.67 -9.96 17.79
CA ASN A 255 -15.11 -8.92 16.86
C ASN A 255 -14.26 -7.65 17.08
N LEU A 256 -13.18 -7.51 16.30
CA LEU A 256 -12.22 -6.43 16.43
C LEU A 256 -12.84 -5.07 16.13
N GLU A 257 -13.62 -4.98 15.06
CA GLU A 257 -14.33 -3.76 14.67
C GLU A 257 -15.25 -3.26 15.79
N ARG A 258 -16.14 -4.12 16.30
CA ARG A 258 -17.06 -3.76 17.38
C ARG A 258 -16.34 -3.26 18.63
N ASN A 259 -15.20 -3.87 18.97
CA ASN A 259 -14.42 -3.48 20.14
C ASN A 259 -13.74 -2.12 19.89
N TYR A 260 -13.23 -1.86 18.69
CA TYR A 260 -12.67 -0.58 18.30
C TYR A 260 -13.73 0.54 18.39
N ILE A 261 -14.89 0.36 17.76
CA ILE A 261 -15.99 1.33 17.80
C ILE A 261 -16.47 1.63 19.25
N LYS A 262 -16.34 0.65 20.16
CA LYS A 262 -16.61 0.85 21.60
C LYS A 262 -15.46 1.54 22.36
N GLY A 263 -14.38 1.96 21.69
CA GLY A 263 -13.24 2.63 22.27
C GLY A 263 -12.33 1.73 23.11
N ARG A 264 -12.45 0.40 23.00
CA ARG A 264 -11.64 -0.52 23.81
C ARG A 264 -10.17 -0.53 23.44
N TYR A 265 -9.83 -0.02 22.25
CA TYR A 265 -8.47 0.01 21.72
C TYR A 265 -7.88 1.41 21.64
N GLY A 266 -8.62 2.47 22.03
CA GLY A 266 -8.24 3.85 21.82
C GLY A 266 -8.42 4.28 20.35
N ALA A 267 -7.75 5.33 19.93
CA ALA A 267 -7.71 5.89 18.58
C ALA A 267 -9.09 6.14 17.94
N ILE A 268 -10.09 6.48 18.76
CA ILE A 268 -11.44 6.85 18.30
C ILE A 268 -11.64 8.37 18.35
N PRO A 269 -12.39 8.95 17.39
CA PRO A 269 -12.71 10.37 17.43
C PRO A 269 -13.52 10.74 18.66
N TYR A 270 -13.13 11.80 19.36
CA TYR A 270 -13.94 12.39 20.43
C TYR A 270 -15.08 13.22 19.84
N LEU A 271 -16.27 12.63 19.79
CA LEU A 271 -17.46 13.37 19.40
C LEU A 271 -18.13 13.93 20.65
N LYS A 272 -18.34 15.27 20.70
CA LYS A 272 -19.22 15.87 21.71
C LYS A 272 -20.65 15.40 21.46
N THR A 273 -21.32 14.92 22.51
CA THR A 273 -22.75 14.61 22.42
C THR A 273 -23.51 15.88 22.02
N ILE A 274 -24.29 15.82 20.95
CA ILE A 274 -25.23 16.89 20.60
C ILE A 274 -26.43 16.67 21.50
N GLU A 275 -26.60 17.53 22.49
CA GLU A 275 -27.80 17.57 23.34
C GLU A 275 -29.01 18.12 22.58
#